data_cb0aae73c8b7336710459b69486ed297
#
_entry.id   cb0aae73c8b7336710459b69486ed297
#
_cell.length_a   1.000
_cell.length_b   1.000
_cell.length_c   1.000
_cell.angle_alpha   90.00
_cell.angle_beta   90.00
_cell.angle_gamma   90.00
#
_symmetry.space_group_name_H-M   'P 1'
#
loop_
_entity.id
_entity.type
_entity.pdbx_description
1 polymer ?
#
loop_
_entity_poly.entity_id
_entity_poly.type
_entity_poly.pdbx_seq_one_letter_code
_entity_poly.pdbx_strand_id
1 'polypeptide(L)'
;MTQIHTATLPNGLTLLGERVPAAQSLSMSLLTPAGLAQQPDDQQGVATLLEEMICRGAGGLSAREHSEALDRLGVRRSTSVETRHMRLSATMIGEKLPDALPLLIDMLRRPNLDADALEPARLLSLQSLDALEDEPQQRVMLELKRRHFPAPFDRSPFGQREALARLSLDDVRAFWKRTAVPGESVLAFAGNFEWDELQARVTELVGDWTGGADEPAIRETPPRGYEHLTQETAQVHIALAYDAPAEPEPQAPLQRAATAVLSGGMSGRLFTEVREKRGLCYAVGASYAGQRDRGAVFCYAGTTAPRAQETLDVVSHELNRLSEGVEPGEFDRAIVGMKSRLVMQGESTAARARAIAHDQVTLGRPRSLDELRGEVDAITLEKLNAYVRDNPPGSMTIVTLGPTALSLEAQAAS
;
A
#
# COMPACT_ATOMS: atom_id res chain seq x y z
N MET A 1 -26.27 -10.08 -4.99
CA MET A 1 -25.56 -9.20 -4.03
C MET A 1 -24.63 -10.06 -3.21
N THR A 2 -23.34 -9.82 -3.28
CA THR A 2 -22.37 -10.47 -2.39
C THR A 2 -22.55 -9.88 -0.99
N GLN A 3 -22.83 -10.76 -0.02
CA GLN A 3 -23.01 -10.36 1.38
C GLN A 3 -21.65 -10.31 2.06
N ILE A 4 -21.31 -9.18 2.70
CA ILE A 4 -20.13 -9.05 3.55
C ILE A 4 -20.61 -9.19 5.01
N HIS A 5 -20.02 -10.17 5.69
CA HIS A 5 -20.23 -10.39 7.11
C HIS A 5 -19.13 -9.68 7.90
N THR A 6 -19.48 -9.14 9.07
CA THR A 6 -18.55 -8.46 9.98
C THR A 6 -18.84 -8.89 11.40
N ALA A 7 -17.80 -9.24 12.14
CA ALA A 7 -17.86 -9.49 13.57
C ALA A 7 -16.63 -8.95 14.27
N THR A 8 -16.82 -8.33 15.44
CA THR A 8 -15.70 -7.98 16.33
C THR A 8 -15.65 -9.03 17.44
N LEU A 9 -14.54 -9.76 17.52
CA LEU A 9 -14.33 -10.78 18.52
C LEU A 9 -14.08 -10.15 19.93
N PRO A 10 -14.30 -10.90 21.02
CA PRO A 10 -14.12 -10.36 22.37
C PRO A 10 -12.72 -9.81 22.66
N ASN A 11 -11.70 -10.27 21.94
CA ASN A 11 -10.32 -9.79 22.06
C ASN A 11 -10.00 -8.56 21.19
N GLY A 12 -11.00 -8.00 20.50
CA GLY A 12 -10.86 -6.80 19.66
C GLY A 12 -10.51 -7.05 18.20
N LEU A 13 -10.23 -8.29 17.79
CA LEU A 13 -9.99 -8.63 16.38
C LEU A 13 -11.27 -8.44 15.56
N THR A 14 -11.18 -7.72 14.44
CA THR A 14 -12.28 -7.62 13.48
C THR A 14 -12.17 -8.72 12.44
N LEU A 15 -13.22 -9.55 12.35
CA LEU A 15 -13.36 -10.61 11.36
C LEU A 15 -14.30 -10.16 10.26
N LEU A 16 -13.88 -10.31 9.00
CA LEU A 16 -14.64 -9.98 7.80
C LEU A 16 -14.76 -11.21 6.90
N GLY A 17 -15.90 -11.37 6.25
CA GLY A 17 -16.12 -12.44 5.29
C GLY A 17 -16.96 -11.99 4.11
N GLU A 18 -16.41 -12.06 2.89
CA GLU A 18 -17.18 -11.88 1.65
C GLU A 18 -17.41 -13.22 0.96
N ARG A 19 -18.65 -13.69 0.99
CA ARG A 19 -18.99 -14.97 0.39
C ARG A 19 -19.11 -14.86 -1.12
N VAL A 20 -18.29 -15.66 -1.84
CA VAL A 20 -18.29 -15.81 -3.30
C VAL A 20 -18.56 -17.27 -3.66
N PRO A 21 -19.84 -17.69 -3.75
CA PRO A 21 -20.20 -19.11 -3.84
C PRO A 21 -19.64 -19.85 -5.06
N ALA A 22 -19.39 -19.14 -6.16
CA ALA A 22 -18.85 -19.71 -7.38
C ALA A 22 -17.33 -19.92 -7.36
N ALA A 23 -16.63 -19.35 -6.36
CA ALA A 23 -15.18 -19.46 -6.29
C ALA A 23 -14.74 -20.80 -5.71
N GLN A 24 -13.80 -21.45 -6.36
CA GLN A 24 -13.12 -22.64 -5.81
C GLN A 24 -11.95 -22.24 -4.90
N SER A 25 -11.37 -21.08 -5.13
CA SER A 25 -10.33 -20.53 -4.26
C SER A 25 -10.91 -19.74 -3.10
N LEU A 26 -10.20 -19.76 -1.99
CA LEU A 26 -10.44 -18.90 -0.84
C LEU A 26 -9.17 -18.12 -0.55
N SER A 27 -9.32 -16.84 -0.26
CA SER A 27 -8.21 -15.98 0.12
C SER A 27 -8.46 -15.34 1.47
N MET A 28 -7.38 -15.14 2.21
CA MET A 28 -7.37 -14.37 3.46
C MET A 28 -6.40 -13.20 3.39
N SER A 29 -6.68 -12.16 4.17
CA SER A 29 -5.79 -11.04 4.44
C SER A 29 -5.87 -10.71 5.93
N LEU A 30 -4.78 -10.93 6.65
CA LEU A 30 -4.63 -10.54 8.05
C LEU A 30 -3.75 -9.30 8.14
N LEU A 31 -4.29 -8.25 8.73
CA LEU A 31 -3.60 -7.00 9.04
C LEU A 31 -3.38 -6.93 10.55
N THR A 32 -2.16 -6.71 10.98
CA THR A 32 -1.83 -6.42 12.39
C THR A 32 -1.14 -5.06 12.48
N PRO A 33 -1.23 -4.33 13.61
CA PRO A 33 -0.60 -3.02 13.74
C PRO A 33 0.94 -3.05 13.85
N ALA A 34 1.60 -4.03 13.24
CA ALA A 34 3.06 -4.19 13.19
C ALA A 34 3.69 -3.45 12.00
N GLY A 35 3.18 -2.27 11.67
CA GLY A 35 3.63 -1.47 10.54
C GLY A 35 4.85 -0.59 10.82
N LEU A 36 5.31 0.09 9.77
CA LEU A 36 6.49 0.98 9.83
C LEU A 36 6.33 2.10 10.86
N ALA A 37 5.13 2.68 10.97
CA ALA A 37 4.87 3.78 11.88
C ALA A 37 4.95 3.38 13.36
N GLN A 38 4.88 2.10 13.67
CA GLN A 38 4.98 1.57 15.03
C GLN A 38 6.43 1.35 15.50
N GLN A 39 7.40 1.44 14.61
CA GLN A 39 8.80 1.25 14.98
C GLN A 39 9.28 2.35 15.93
N PRO A 40 10.17 2.08 16.90
CA PRO A 40 10.95 3.13 17.56
C PRO A 40 11.83 3.88 16.56
N ASP A 41 12.15 5.15 16.84
CA ASP A 41 12.92 5.99 15.90
C ASP A 41 14.33 5.46 15.66
N ASP A 42 14.94 4.87 16.68
CA ASP A 42 16.27 4.27 16.65
C ASP A 42 16.28 2.81 16.16
N GLN A 43 15.09 2.22 15.90
CA GLN A 43 14.94 0.82 15.47
C GLN A 43 14.29 0.70 14.08
N GLN A 44 14.52 1.64 13.17
CA GLN A 44 13.94 1.58 11.83
C GLN A 44 14.51 0.41 11.02
N GLY A 45 13.65 -0.56 10.76
CA GLY A 45 13.97 -1.86 10.16
C GLY A 45 13.55 -3.05 11.03
N VAL A 46 13.12 -2.81 12.29
CA VAL A 46 12.65 -3.91 13.16
C VAL A 46 11.40 -4.59 12.61
N ALA A 47 10.48 -3.84 11.97
CA ALA A 47 9.31 -4.42 11.32
C ALA A 47 9.69 -5.28 10.10
N THR A 48 10.70 -4.87 9.34
CA THR A 48 11.24 -5.62 8.20
C THR A 48 11.90 -6.93 8.66
N LEU A 49 12.71 -6.87 9.74
CA LEU A 49 13.27 -8.09 10.33
C LEU A 49 12.19 -9.01 10.87
N LEU A 50 11.15 -8.47 11.52
CA LEU A 50 10.03 -9.27 12.00
C LEU A 50 9.31 -9.96 10.83
N GLU A 51 9.05 -9.25 9.72
CA GLU A 51 8.44 -9.82 8.51
C GLU A 51 9.22 -11.04 7.99
N GLU A 52 10.53 -10.91 7.87
CA GLU A 52 11.40 -12.01 7.47
C GLU A 52 11.37 -13.18 8.46
N MET A 53 11.35 -12.88 9.76
CA MET A 53 11.44 -13.90 10.80
C MET A 53 10.14 -14.67 11.03
N ILE A 54 8.95 -14.04 10.85
CA ILE A 54 7.67 -14.77 10.98
C ILE A 54 7.48 -15.85 9.91
N CYS A 55 8.23 -15.79 8.82
CA CYS A 55 8.24 -16.77 7.75
C CYS A 55 9.14 -17.99 8.07
N ARG A 56 9.92 -17.94 9.18
CA ARG A 56 10.96 -18.91 9.52
C ARG A 56 10.55 -19.87 10.64
N GLY A 57 9.29 -20.34 10.61
CA GLY A 57 8.73 -21.28 11.57
C GLY A 57 7.77 -20.63 12.56
N ALA A 58 6.73 -21.37 12.90
CA ALA A 58 5.66 -20.93 13.79
C ALA A 58 4.95 -22.12 14.44
N GLY A 59 4.30 -21.89 15.59
CA GLY A 59 3.52 -22.90 16.29
C GLY A 59 4.35 -24.12 16.75
N GLY A 60 5.66 -23.96 16.94
CA GLY A 60 6.59 -25.02 17.30
C GLY A 60 7.13 -25.84 16.11
N LEU A 61 6.68 -25.55 14.88
CA LEU A 61 7.24 -26.15 13.67
C LEU A 61 8.47 -25.34 13.21
N SER A 62 9.54 -26.03 12.84
CA SER A 62 10.70 -25.40 12.21
C SER A 62 10.32 -24.72 10.89
N ALA A 63 11.19 -23.85 10.38
CA ALA A 63 10.99 -23.15 9.09
C ALA A 63 10.66 -24.13 7.95
N ARG A 64 11.37 -25.26 7.90
CA ARG A 64 11.17 -26.29 6.89
C ARG A 64 9.83 -27.00 7.07
N GLU A 65 9.53 -27.48 8.27
CA GLU A 65 8.29 -28.22 8.56
C GLU A 65 7.07 -27.36 8.31
N HIS A 66 7.11 -26.07 8.71
CA HIS A 66 6.03 -25.14 8.51
C HIS A 66 5.80 -24.85 7.01
N SER A 67 6.87 -24.62 6.23
CA SER A 67 6.77 -24.43 4.78
C SER A 67 6.23 -25.69 4.09
N GLU A 68 6.77 -26.89 4.40
CA GLU A 68 6.28 -28.15 3.84
C GLU A 68 4.79 -28.42 4.18
N ALA A 69 4.34 -28.03 5.38
CA ALA A 69 2.95 -28.17 5.77
C ALA A 69 2.03 -27.29 4.91
N LEU A 70 2.39 -26.02 4.68
CA LEU A 70 1.63 -25.11 3.81
C LEU A 70 1.69 -25.53 2.33
N ASP A 71 2.84 -26.01 1.86
CA ASP A 71 3.03 -26.48 0.47
C ASP A 71 2.16 -27.71 0.17
N ARG A 72 2.04 -28.67 1.11
CA ARG A 72 1.13 -29.83 0.98
C ARG A 72 -0.33 -29.44 0.86
N LEU A 73 -0.71 -28.29 1.41
CA LEU A 73 -2.06 -27.72 1.31
C LEU A 73 -2.25 -26.83 0.08
N GLY A 74 -1.20 -26.61 -0.72
CA GLY A 74 -1.23 -25.75 -1.90
C GLY A 74 -1.43 -24.27 -1.56
N VAL A 75 -1.00 -23.83 -0.38
CA VAL A 75 -1.16 -22.45 0.07
C VAL A 75 -0.13 -21.55 -0.57
N ARG A 76 -0.59 -20.51 -1.26
CA ARG A 76 0.26 -19.38 -1.68
C ARG A 76 0.14 -18.27 -0.66
N ARG A 77 1.23 -17.90 -0.02
CA ARG A 77 1.26 -16.85 0.98
C ARG A 77 2.25 -15.74 0.62
N SER A 78 1.99 -14.56 1.14
CA SER A 78 2.91 -13.41 1.09
C SER A 78 2.76 -12.56 2.34
N THR A 79 3.86 -11.96 2.76
CA THR A 79 3.92 -10.95 3.82
C THR A 79 4.32 -9.61 3.24
N SER A 80 3.95 -8.54 3.88
CA SER A 80 4.43 -7.20 3.55
C SER A 80 4.29 -6.26 4.75
N VAL A 81 5.29 -5.41 4.97
CA VAL A 81 5.18 -4.32 5.94
C VAL A 81 4.65 -3.08 5.24
N GLU A 82 3.50 -2.61 5.68
CA GLU A 82 2.87 -1.37 5.22
C GLU A 82 3.10 -0.25 6.24
N THR A 83 2.69 0.96 5.93
CA THR A 83 2.92 2.10 6.83
C THR A 83 2.34 1.87 8.23
N ARG A 84 1.10 1.39 8.34
CA ARG A 84 0.42 1.17 9.64
C ARG A 84 0.35 -0.28 10.08
N HIS A 85 0.42 -1.23 9.15
CA HIS A 85 0.15 -2.64 9.41
C HIS A 85 1.23 -3.52 8.79
N MET A 86 1.41 -4.70 9.35
CA MET A 86 1.97 -5.84 8.67
C MET A 86 0.82 -6.66 8.09
N ARG A 87 0.95 -7.04 6.83
CA ARG A 87 -0.04 -7.86 6.12
C ARG A 87 0.49 -9.27 5.92
N LEU A 88 -0.33 -10.25 6.27
CA LEU A 88 -0.19 -11.64 5.83
C LEU A 88 -1.36 -11.95 4.90
N SER A 89 -1.06 -12.29 3.65
CA SER A 89 -2.06 -12.74 2.68
C SER A 89 -1.83 -14.20 2.33
N ALA A 90 -2.92 -14.94 2.13
CA ALA A 90 -2.86 -16.31 1.66
C ALA A 90 -4.00 -16.62 0.70
N THR A 91 -3.74 -17.49 -0.28
CA THR A 91 -4.74 -18.03 -1.20
C THR A 91 -4.58 -19.54 -1.29
N MET A 92 -5.69 -20.25 -1.24
CA MET A 92 -5.74 -21.70 -1.24
C MET A 92 -7.03 -22.22 -1.89
N ILE A 93 -7.14 -23.51 -2.09
CA ILE A 93 -8.41 -24.17 -2.39
C ILE A 93 -9.27 -24.12 -1.13
N GLY A 94 -10.55 -23.73 -1.24
CA GLY A 94 -11.42 -23.44 -0.09
C GLY A 94 -11.51 -24.57 0.93
N GLU A 95 -11.59 -25.83 0.48
CA GLU A 95 -11.63 -27.02 1.35
C GLU A 95 -10.39 -27.21 2.24
N LYS A 96 -9.27 -26.56 1.92
CA LYS A 96 -8.01 -26.64 2.71
C LYS A 96 -7.94 -25.60 3.82
N LEU A 97 -8.91 -24.70 3.92
CA LEU A 97 -8.92 -23.65 4.95
C LEU A 97 -8.83 -24.21 6.39
N PRO A 98 -9.58 -25.25 6.78
CA PRO A 98 -9.52 -25.75 8.17
C PRO A 98 -8.12 -26.17 8.62
N ASP A 99 -7.33 -26.74 7.70
CA ASP A 99 -5.97 -27.21 7.98
C ASP A 99 -4.94 -26.10 7.84
N ALA A 100 -5.12 -25.18 6.89
CA ALA A 100 -4.19 -24.09 6.63
C ALA A 100 -4.30 -22.93 7.63
N LEU A 101 -5.51 -22.64 8.12
CA LEU A 101 -5.77 -21.50 8.97
C LEU A 101 -4.95 -21.47 10.27
N PRO A 102 -4.81 -22.57 11.02
CA PRO A 102 -3.95 -22.58 12.21
C PRO A 102 -2.49 -22.22 11.87
N LEU A 103 -1.94 -22.81 10.80
CA LEU A 103 -0.55 -22.57 10.38
C LEU A 103 -0.35 -21.08 10.01
N LEU A 104 -1.29 -20.47 9.32
CA LEU A 104 -1.21 -19.06 8.90
C LEU A 104 -1.36 -18.08 10.07
N ILE A 105 -2.29 -18.35 10.99
CA ILE A 105 -2.46 -17.53 12.19
C ILE A 105 -1.23 -17.61 13.10
N ASP A 106 -0.63 -18.77 13.23
CA ASP A 106 0.56 -18.95 14.06
C ASP A 106 1.78 -18.16 13.58
N MET A 107 1.88 -17.85 12.29
CA MET A 107 2.94 -16.97 11.78
C MET A 107 2.99 -15.60 12.48
N LEU A 108 1.84 -15.05 12.86
CA LEU A 108 1.78 -13.78 13.57
C LEU A 108 1.57 -13.94 15.08
N ARG A 109 0.81 -14.96 15.48
CA ARG A 109 0.46 -15.17 16.88
C ARG A 109 1.54 -15.90 17.66
N ARG A 110 2.21 -16.90 17.05
CA ARG A 110 3.20 -17.77 17.70
C ARG A 110 4.42 -18.02 16.81
N PRO A 111 5.03 -16.97 16.22
CA PRO A 111 6.27 -17.18 15.47
C PRO A 111 7.36 -17.69 16.41
N ASN A 112 8.23 -18.56 15.93
CA ASN A 112 9.31 -19.09 16.77
C ASN A 112 10.32 -18.01 17.17
N LEU A 113 10.63 -17.10 16.24
CA LEU A 113 11.64 -16.04 16.40
C LEU A 113 12.96 -16.61 16.97
N ASP A 114 13.49 -17.64 16.30
CA ASP A 114 14.69 -18.35 16.70
C ASP A 114 15.96 -17.49 16.53
N ALA A 115 16.94 -17.70 17.40
CA ALA A 115 18.15 -16.89 17.40
C ALA A 115 18.99 -17.06 16.13
N ASP A 116 19.02 -18.26 15.57
CA ASP A 116 19.72 -18.58 14.32
C ASP A 116 19.03 -18.01 13.07
N ALA A 117 17.78 -17.59 13.17
CA ALA A 117 17.04 -16.93 12.10
C ALA A 117 17.37 -15.43 11.94
N LEU A 118 17.91 -14.78 12.99
CA LEU A 118 18.13 -13.33 13.00
C LEU A 118 19.18 -12.88 11.97
N GLU A 119 20.36 -13.51 11.96
CA GLU A 119 21.42 -13.10 11.04
C GLU A 119 21.08 -13.35 9.56
N PRO A 120 20.48 -14.47 9.16
CA PRO A 120 19.97 -14.63 7.80
C PRO A 120 18.90 -13.59 7.41
N ALA A 121 17.98 -13.23 8.32
CA ALA A 121 16.99 -12.19 8.08
C ALA A 121 17.64 -10.80 7.91
N ARG A 122 18.61 -10.46 8.78
CA ARG A 122 19.38 -9.22 8.69
C ARG A 122 20.14 -9.10 7.37
N LEU A 123 20.82 -10.18 6.96
CA LEU A 123 21.58 -10.21 5.70
C LEU A 123 20.67 -9.98 4.50
N LEU A 124 19.48 -10.59 4.46
CA LEU A 124 18.50 -10.35 3.39
C LEU A 124 18.01 -8.91 3.38
N SER A 125 17.72 -8.33 4.56
CA SER A 125 17.29 -6.93 4.67
C SER A 125 18.39 -5.95 4.20
N LEU A 126 19.65 -6.21 4.56
CA LEU A 126 20.79 -5.41 4.11
C LEU A 126 21.02 -5.56 2.60
N GLN A 127 20.91 -6.76 2.04
CA GLN A 127 21.00 -6.98 0.58
C GLN A 127 19.88 -6.26 -0.18
N SER A 128 18.66 -6.25 0.37
CA SER A 128 17.55 -5.51 -0.22
C SER A 128 17.79 -4.00 -0.20
N LEU A 129 18.43 -3.50 0.86
CA LEU A 129 18.83 -2.09 0.97
C LEU A 129 19.97 -1.76 -0.02
N ASP A 130 20.94 -2.68 -0.22
CA ASP A 130 22.00 -2.51 -1.21
C ASP A 130 21.43 -2.51 -2.64
N ALA A 131 20.54 -3.46 -2.94
CA ALA A 131 19.88 -3.54 -4.24
C ALA A 131 19.07 -2.27 -4.59
N LEU A 132 18.59 -1.54 -3.59
CA LEU A 132 17.89 -0.28 -3.80
C LEU A 132 18.77 0.79 -4.47
N GLU A 133 20.09 0.72 -4.33
CA GLU A 133 21.01 1.66 -5.00
C GLU A 133 20.97 1.51 -6.53
N ASP A 134 20.66 0.33 -7.02
CA ASP A 134 20.50 0.01 -8.44
C ASP A 134 19.06 0.23 -8.95
N GLU A 135 18.14 0.68 -8.07
CA GLU A 135 16.73 0.91 -8.36
C GLU A 135 16.36 2.41 -8.22
N PRO A 136 16.86 3.30 -9.10
CA PRO A 136 16.72 4.75 -8.95
C PRO A 136 15.27 5.23 -8.96
N GLN A 137 14.36 4.54 -9.68
CA GLN A 137 12.93 4.82 -9.61
C GLN A 137 12.38 4.61 -8.20
N GLN A 138 12.75 3.52 -7.55
CA GLN A 138 12.28 3.21 -6.20
C GLN A 138 12.87 4.18 -5.19
N ARG A 139 14.17 4.53 -5.34
CA ARG A 139 14.85 5.52 -4.48
C ARG A 139 14.18 6.88 -4.52
N VAL A 140 13.90 7.41 -5.71
CA VAL A 140 13.26 8.73 -5.84
C VAL A 140 11.85 8.74 -5.25
N MET A 141 11.09 7.65 -5.38
CA MET A 141 9.76 7.52 -4.80
C MET A 141 9.76 7.36 -3.28
N LEU A 142 10.75 6.67 -2.71
CA LEU A 142 10.94 6.57 -1.26
C LEU A 142 11.30 7.93 -0.66
N GLU A 143 12.23 8.64 -1.29
CA GLU A 143 12.62 9.99 -0.85
C GLU A 143 11.45 10.97 -0.99
N LEU A 144 10.68 10.90 -2.09
CA LEU A 144 9.46 11.70 -2.23
C LEU A 144 8.48 11.44 -1.09
N LYS A 145 8.24 10.18 -0.73
CA LYS A 145 7.36 9.82 0.39
C LYS A 145 7.90 10.35 1.71
N ARG A 146 9.22 10.20 1.95
CA ARG A 146 9.91 10.69 3.14
C ARG A 146 9.75 12.21 3.32
N ARG A 147 9.83 12.96 2.24
CA ARG A 147 9.69 14.42 2.26
C ARG A 147 8.25 14.91 2.30
N HIS A 148 7.31 14.11 1.78
CA HIS A 148 5.92 14.53 1.66
C HIS A 148 5.09 14.25 2.90
N PHE A 149 5.30 13.09 3.55
CA PHE A 149 4.56 12.71 4.75
C PHE A 149 5.30 13.05 6.04
N PRO A 150 4.55 13.37 7.12
CA PRO A 150 5.14 13.59 8.43
C PRO A 150 5.61 12.27 9.06
N ALA A 151 6.66 12.33 9.89
CA ALA A 151 7.04 11.17 10.70
C ALA A 151 5.92 10.80 11.70
N PRO A 152 5.66 9.51 11.93
CA PRO A 152 6.40 8.32 11.47
C PRO A 152 5.87 7.69 10.16
N PHE A 153 5.03 8.38 9.40
CA PHE A 153 4.38 7.86 8.18
C PHE A 153 5.26 7.97 6.92
N ASP A 154 6.40 8.60 7.05
CA ASP A 154 7.45 8.80 6.05
C ASP A 154 8.43 7.63 5.91
N ARG A 155 8.38 6.65 6.82
CA ARG A 155 9.39 5.60 6.98
C ARG A 155 9.48 4.64 5.81
N SER A 156 10.73 4.22 5.53
CA SER A 156 11.07 3.27 4.48
C SER A 156 10.79 1.81 4.91
N PRO A 157 10.22 0.96 4.04
CA PRO A 157 10.09 -0.47 4.30
C PRO A 157 11.43 -1.22 4.27
N PHE A 158 12.50 -0.60 3.80
CA PHE A 158 13.85 -1.19 3.79
C PHE A 158 14.61 -0.97 5.10
N GLY A 159 14.06 -0.15 6.04
CA GLY A 159 14.74 0.22 7.27
C GLY A 159 15.92 1.17 7.04
N GLN A 160 16.78 1.26 8.03
CA GLN A 160 18.03 2.02 8.00
C GLN A 160 19.20 1.08 8.30
N ARG A 161 20.31 1.21 7.54
CA ARG A 161 21.49 0.32 7.62
C ARG A 161 22.05 0.25 9.04
N GLU A 162 22.23 1.39 9.67
CA GLU A 162 22.81 1.51 11.01
C GLU A 162 21.89 0.90 12.08
N ALA A 163 20.59 1.04 11.91
CA ALA A 163 19.62 0.43 12.80
C ALA A 163 19.58 -1.09 12.59
N LEU A 164 19.46 -1.56 11.34
CA LEU A 164 19.45 -2.99 11.01
C LEU A 164 20.69 -3.71 11.56
N ALA A 165 21.87 -3.09 11.48
CA ALA A 165 23.12 -3.67 11.98
C ALA A 165 23.16 -3.85 13.51
N ARG A 166 22.37 -3.07 14.26
CA ARG A 166 22.36 -3.07 15.74
C ARG A 166 21.20 -3.86 16.36
N LEU A 167 20.09 -4.02 15.59
CA LEU A 167 18.90 -4.68 16.11
C LEU A 167 19.22 -6.08 16.66
N SER A 168 18.79 -6.33 17.88
CA SER A 168 18.92 -7.64 18.54
C SER A 168 17.64 -8.48 18.37
N LEU A 169 17.73 -9.75 18.70
CA LEU A 169 16.57 -10.63 18.75
C LEU A 169 15.52 -10.14 19.76
N ASP A 170 16.00 -9.60 20.89
CA ASP A 170 15.11 -9.07 21.93
C ASP A 170 14.34 -7.82 21.44
N ASP A 171 14.94 -6.98 20.58
CA ASP A 171 14.24 -5.86 19.93
C ASP A 171 13.12 -6.37 19.02
N VAL A 172 13.38 -7.39 18.19
CA VAL A 172 12.37 -8.00 17.32
C VAL A 172 11.24 -8.64 18.13
N ARG A 173 11.57 -9.38 19.19
CA ARG A 173 10.57 -9.99 20.08
C ARG A 173 9.75 -8.95 20.84
N ALA A 174 10.39 -7.89 21.31
CA ALA A 174 9.70 -6.78 21.99
C ALA A 174 8.74 -6.05 21.03
N PHE A 175 9.19 -5.80 19.80
CA PHE A 175 8.36 -5.20 18.75
C PHE A 175 7.18 -6.11 18.41
N TRP A 176 7.41 -7.40 18.15
CA TRP A 176 6.37 -8.38 17.90
C TRP A 176 5.34 -8.43 19.04
N LYS A 177 5.78 -8.55 20.27
CA LYS A 177 4.87 -8.63 21.46
C LYS A 177 3.99 -7.39 21.60
N ARG A 178 4.49 -6.23 21.23
CA ARG A 178 3.76 -4.96 21.33
C ARG A 178 2.79 -4.76 20.16
N THR A 179 3.09 -5.26 18.97
CA THR A 179 2.40 -4.86 17.74
C THR A 179 1.66 -6.00 17.02
N ALA A 180 2.08 -7.25 17.19
CA ALA A 180 1.34 -8.40 16.67
C ALA A 180 0.25 -8.80 17.69
N VAL A 181 -0.79 -8.00 17.78
CA VAL A 181 -1.87 -8.09 18.79
C VAL A 181 -3.24 -8.11 18.12
N PRO A 182 -4.29 -8.70 18.75
CA PRO A 182 -5.61 -8.80 18.12
C PRO A 182 -6.35 -7.46 18.06
N GLY A 183 -6.16 -6.59 19.05
CA GLY A 183 -6.73 -5.25 19.02
C GLY A 183 -6.19 -4.46 17.81
N GLU A 184 -7.05 -3.78 17.07
CA GLU A 184 -6.76 -3.09 15.81
C GLU A 184 -6.33 -4.02 14.64
N SER A 185 -6.39 -5.36 14.84
CA SER A 185 -6.17 -6.32 13.76
C SER A 185 -7.45 -6.63 13.00
N VAL A 186 -7.29 -6.84 11.68
CA VAL A 186 -8.38 -7.20 10.78
C VAL A 186 -8.03 -8.50 10.07
N LEU A 187 -8.87 -9.52 10.21
CA LEU A 187 -8.79 -10.78 9.48
C LEU A 187 -9.95 -10.87 8.50
N ALA A 188 -9.66 -10.80 7.23
CA ALA A 188 -10.64 -10.79 6.16
C ALA A 188 -10.51 -12.02 5.27
N PHE A 189 -11.66 -12.57 4.86
CA PHE A 189 -11.76 -13.70 3.95
C PHE A 189 -12.63 -13.33 2.75
N ALA A 190 -12.30 -13.89 1.59
CA ALA A 190 -13.17 -13.88 0.42
C ALA A 190 -13.11 -15.25 -0.27
N GLY A 191 -14.28 -15.80 -0.62
CA GLY A 191 -14.38 -17.12 -1.25
C GLY A 191 -15.66 -17.84 -0.86
N ASN A 192 -15.67 -19.17 -1.06
CA ASN A 192 -16.80 -19.99 -0.67
C ASN A 192 -16.55 -20.63 0.70
N PHE A 193 -17.31 -20.20 1.70
CA PHE A 193 -17.29 -20.67 3.09
C PHE A 193 -18.64 -20.46 3.75
N GLU A 194 -18.88 -21.15 4.87
CA GLU A 194 -20.01 -20.89 5.75
C GLU A 194 -19.56 -19.98 6.90
N TRP A 195 -20.28 -18.85 7.07
CA TRP A 195 -19.85 -17.79 7.99
C TRP A 195 -19.76 -18.22 9.45
N ASP A 196 -20.78 -18.92 9.93
CA ASP A 196 -20.84 -19.33 11.34
C ASP A 196 -19.73 -20.32 11.69
N GLU A 197 -19.39 -21.22 10.77
CA GLU A 197 -18.29 -22.18 10.92
C GLU A 197 -16.95 -21.46 10.92
N LEU A 198 -16.75 -20.52 9.99
CA LEU A 198 -15.54 -19.71 9.91
C LEU A 198 -15.34 -18.89 11.18
N GLN A 199 -16.40 -18.20 11.64
CA GLN A 199 -16.35 -17.38 12.86
C GLN A 199 -16.03 -18.24 14.10
N ALA A 200 -16.69 -19.38 14.25
CA ALA A 200 -16.42 -20.30 15.35
C ALA A 200 -14.97 -20.77 15.36
N ARG A 201 -14.46 -21.17 14.18
CA ARG A 201 -13.09 -21.67 14.05
C ARG A 201 -12.05 -20.57 14.31
N VAL A 202 -12.25 -19.36 13.79
CA VAL A 202 -11.36 -18.24 14.09
C VAL A 202 -11.39 -17.90 15.58
N THR A 203 -12.58 -17.85 16.20
CA THR A 203 -12.72 -17.58 17.64
C THR A 203 -11.97 -18.59 18.48
N GLU A 204 -12.06 -19.88 18.15
CA GLU A 204 -11.29 -20.93 18.82
C GLU A 204 -9.76 -20.71 18.72
N LEU A 205 -9.28 -20.33 17.53
CA LEU A 205 -7.85 -20.19 17.25
C LEU A 205 -7.24 -18.93 17.88
N VAL A 206 -8.01 -17.85 18.03
CA VAL A 206 -7.48 -16.56 18.49
C VAL A 206 -8.06 -16.08 19.83
N GLY A 207 -8.94 -16.85 20.47
CA GLY A 207 -9.68 -16.39 21.65
C GLY A 207 -8.81 -16.05 22.86
N ASP A 208 -7.65 -16.68 23.01
CA ASP A 208 -6.65 -16.39 24.04
C ASP A 208 -5.55 -15.40 23.58
N TRP A 209 -5.61 -14.91 22.35
CA TRP A 209 -4.73 -13.86 21.87
C TRP A 209 -5.20 -12.52 22.42
N THR A 210 -4.34 -11.80 23.13
CA THR A 210 -4.68 -10.58 23.87
C THR A 210 -3.72 -9.45 23.51
N GLY A 211 -4.15 -8.22 23.77
CA GLY A 211 -3.37 -7.01 23.59
C GLY A 211 -4.01 -6.03 22.61
N GLY A 212 -3.53 -4.81 22.63
CA GLY A 212 -3.87 -3.71 21.74
C GLY A 212 -2.63 -2.88 21.47
N ALA A 213 -2.59 -2.19 20.36
CA ALA A 213 -1.50 -1.29 20.00
C ALA A 213 -1.98 0.17 20.05
N ASP A 214 -1.09 1.05 20.45
CA ASP A 214 -1.33 2.49 20.41
C ASP A 214 -1.31 2.99 18.97
N GLU A 215 -2.13 4.00 18.66
CA GLU A 215 -2.09 4.65 17.35
C GLU A 215 -0.83 5.51 17.23
N PRO A 216 -0.06 5.39 16.11
CA PRO A 216 1.11 6.23 15.91
C PRO A 216 0.73 7.71 15.76
N ALA A 217 1.31 8.57 16.59
CA ALA A 217 1.09 10.02 16.53
C ALA A 217 2.05 10.70 15.57
N ILE A 218 1.58 11.75 14.88
CA ILE A 218 2.41 12.64 14.08
C ILE A 218 3.40 13.35 15.01
N ARG A 219 4.69 13.35 14.65
CA ARG A 219 5.76 13.92 15.47
C ARG A 219 6.40 15.17 14.87
N GLU A 220 6.48 15.22 13.55
CA GLU A 220 7.23 16.26 12.84
C GLU A 220 6.48 16.72 11.59
N THR A 221 6.72 17.96 11.19
CA THR A 221 6.26 18.47 9.90
C THR A 221 7.20 17.96 8.81
N PRO A 222 6.64 17.47 7.67
CA PRO A 222 7.48 16.99 6.56
C PRO A 222 8.28 18.14 5.93
N PRO A 223 9.52 17.89 5.48
CA PRO A 223 10.39 18.95 4.93
C PRO A 223 9.96 19.47 3.55
N ARG A 224 9.11 18.78 2.83
CA ARG A 224 8.54 19.13 1.50
C ARG A 224 9.50 19.90 0.57
N GLY A 225 8.98 20.59 -0.44
CA GLY A 225 9.76 21.38 -1.40
C GLY A 225 10.57 20.50 -2.36
N TYR A 226 11.65 21.07 -2.90
CA TYR A 226 12.50 20.41 -3.88
C TYR A 226 13.72 19.74 -3.24
N GLU A 227 14.05 18.55 -3.71
CA GLU A 227 15.29 17.83 -3.39
C GLU A 227 15.87 17.19 -4.63
N HIS A 228 17.20 17.19 -4.74
CA HIS A 228 17.92 16.52 -5.80
C HIS A 228 18.88 15.48 -5.24
N LEU A 229 18.75 14.25 -5.69
CA LEU A 229 19.68 13.16 -5.39
C LEU A 229 20.68 13.04 -6.54
N THR A 230 21.90 13.44 -6.31
CA THR A 230 22.97 13.35 -7.32
C THR A 230 23.39 11.89 -7.48
N GLN A 231 23.26 11.37 -8.69
CA GLN A 231 23.72 10.03 -9.05
C GLN A 231 24.03 9.99 -10.56
N GLU A 232 25.19 9.41 -10.90
CA GLU A 232 25.55 9.16 -12.30
C GLU A 232 24.72 8.03 -12.88
N THR A 233 23.62 8.39 -13.54
CA THR A 233 22.68 7.47 -14.17
C THR A 233 22.42 7.88 -15.62
N ALA A 234 22.12 6.91 -16.48
CA ALA A 234 21.75 7.17 -17.88
C ALA A 234 20.35 7.83 -17.98
N GLN A 235 19.51 7.67 -16.98
CA GLN A 235 18.19 8.24 -16.89
C GLN A 235 18.11 9.24 -15.73
N VAL A 236 17.24 10.24 -15.89
CA VAL A 236 16.83 11.15 -14.81
C VAL A 236 15.43 10.72 -14.36
N HIS A 237 15.28 10.57 -13.07
CA HIS A 237 14.02 10.18 -12.43
C HIS A 237 13.42 11.40 -11.73
N ILE A 238 12.16 11.69 -12.03
CA ILE A 238 11.42 12.85 -11.55
C ILE A 238 10.19 12.33 -10.81
N ALA A 239 10.04 12.70 -9.55
CA ALA A 239 8.91 12.31 -8.73
C ALA A 239 8.27 13.54 -8.08
N LEU A 240 6.95 13.66 -8.14
CA LEU A 240 6.17 14.75 -7.60
C LEU A 240 5.07 14.22 -6.70
N ALA A 241 4.73 14.95 -5.65
CA ALA A 241 3.57 14.66 -4.83
C ALA A 241 2.86 15.96 -4.41
N TYR A 242 1.54 15.89 -4.28
CA TYR A 242 0.72 16.93 -3.70
C TYR A 242 -0.39 16.31 -2.83
N ASP A 243 -0.91 17.11 -1.89
CA ASP A 243 -1.96 16.67 -0.98
C ASP A 243 -3.26 16.38 -1.74
N ALA A 244 -3.97 15.37 -1.28
CA ALA A 244 -5.25 14.95 -1.80
C ALA A 244 -6.16 14.51 -0.64
N PRO A 245 -7.48 14.38 -0.85
CA PRO A 245 -8.39 13.93 0.18
C PRO A 245 -7.96 12.61 0.81
N ALA A 246 -8.22 12.44 2.11
CA ALA A 246 -8.12 11.15 2.77
C ALA A 246 -9.21 10.19 2.24
N GLU A 247 -9.00 8.87 2.40
CA GLU A 247 -9.95 7.87 1.88
C GLU A 247 -11.40 8.02 2.42
N PRO A 248 -11.62 8.39 3.72
CA PRO A 248 -12.97 8.61 4.23
C PRO A 248 -13.67 9.88 3.75
N GLU A 249 -12.95 10.79 3.10
CA GLU A 249 -13.53 12.05 2.64
C GLU A 249 -14.45 11.85 1.43
N PRO A 250 -15.60 12.55 1.36
CA PRO A 250 -16.55 12.42 0.25
C PRO A 250 -15.97 12.70 -1.14
N GLN A 251 -14.85 13.42 -1.19
CA GLN A 251 -14.16 13.79 -2.44
C GLN A 251 -13.19 12.70 -2.93
N ALA A 252 -12.87 11.69 -2.14
CA ALA A 252 -11.93 10.62 -2.53
C ALA A 252 -12.30 9.92 -3.85
N PRO A 253 -13.58 9.60 -4.16
CA PRO A 253 -13.96 9.05 -5.46
C PRO A 253 -13.70 10.01 -6.63
N LEU A 254 -13.91 11.33 -6.43
CA LEU A 254 -13.63 12.36 -7.44
C LEU A 254 -12.13 12.50 -7.69
N GLN A 255 -11.31 12.48 -6.63
CA GLN A 255 -9.86 12.47 -6.77
C GLN A 255 -9.36 11.24 -7.52
N ARG A 256 -9.96 10.07 -7.27
CA ARG A 256 -9.64 8.83 -7.99
C ARG A 256 -9.96 8.93 -9.47
N ALA A 257 -11.10 9.57 -9.82
CA ALA A 257 -11.47 9.84 -11.21
C ALA A 257 -10.53 10.88 -11.87
N ALA A 258 -10.18 11.96 -11.17
CA ALA A 258 -9.21 12.96 -11.61
C ALA A 258 -7.84 12.34 -11.92
N THR A 259 -7.35 11.47 -11.03
CA THR A 259 -6.10 10.75 -11.27
C THR A 259 -6.22 9.74 -12.42
N ALA A 260 -7.40 9.15 -12.64
CA ALA A 260 -7.63 8.27 -13.78
C ALA A 260 -7.62 9.05 -15.13
N VAL A 261 -8.04 10.31 -15.17
CA VAL A 261 -7.87 11.20 -16.34
C VAL A 261 -6.38 11.42 -16.62
N LEU A 262 -5.58 11.67 -15.59
CA LEU A 262 -4.13 11.89 -15.76
C LEU A 262 -3.43 10.61 -16.23
N SER A 263 -3.77 9.45 -15.65
CA SER A 263 -2.97 8.22 -15.80
C SER A 263 -3.78 6.91 -15.81
N GLY A 264 -5.01 6.93 -16.27
CA GLY A 264 -5.89 5.75 -16.32
C GLY A 264 -5.53 4.71 -17.38
N GLY A 265 -4.55 4.97 -18.25
CA GLY A 265 -4.11 4.12 -19.35
C GLY A 265 -3.29 4.89 -20.35
N MET A 266 -2.99 4.27 -21.52
CA MET A 266 -2.19 4.90 -22.58
C MET A 266 -2.85 6.15 -23.20
N SER A 267 -4.14 6.35 -23.03
CA SER A 267 -4.87 7.54 -23.45
C SER A 267 -5.03 8.60 -22.32
N GLY A 268 -4.37 8.41 -21.17
CA GLY A 268 -4.30 9.41 -20.10
C GLY A 268 -3.45 10.62 -20.50
N ARG A 269 -3.75 11.80 -19.90
CA ARG A 269 -3.07 13.05 -20.26
C ARG A 269 -1.55 12.95 -20.20
N LEU A 270 -1.02 12.42 -19.11
CA LEU A 270 0.43 12.32 -18.93
C LEU A 270 1.08 11.45 -20.02
N PHE A 271 0.49 10.31 -20.34
CA PHE A 271 1.04 9.44 -21.40
C PHE A 271 0.97 10.14 -22.75
N THR A 272 -0.17 10.73 -23.09
CA THR A 272 -0.39 11.41 -24.38
C THR A 272 0.50 12.65 -24.53
N GLU A 273 0.54 13.53 -23.53
CA GLU A 273 1.22 14.82 -23.66
C GLU A 273 2.74 14.72 -23.48
N VAL A 274 3.20 13.88 -22.53
CA VAL A 274 4.62 13.77 -22.20
C VAL A 274 5.32 12.75 -23.10
N ARG A 275 4.68 11.58 -23.30
CA ARG A 275 5.33 10.47 -24.02
C ARG A 275 5.01 10.43 -25.51
N GLU A 276 3.72 10.47 -25.93
CA GLU A 276 3.36 10.31 -27.34
C GLU A 276 3.66 11.55 -28.16
N LYS A 277 3.16 12.70 -27.72
CA LYS A 277 3.28 13.95 -28.50
C LYS A 277 4.70 14.54 -28.50
N ARG A 278 5.41 14.44 -27.35
CA ARG A 278 6.72 15.09 -27.17
C ARG A 278 7.88 14.12 -27.10
N GLY A 279 7.62 12.83 -26.89
CA GLY A 279 8.65 11.81 -26.78
C GLY A 279 9.64 12.03 -25.64
N LEU A 280 9.20 12.71 -24.55
CA LEU A 280 10.09 13.16 -23.49
C LEU A 280 10.52 12.05 -22.55
N CYS A 281 9.70 11.03 -22.34
CA CYS A 281 9.95 9.99 -21.36
C CYS A 281 9.57 8.60 -21.87
N TYR A 282 10.16 7.57 -21.28
CA TYR A 282 9.76 6.19 -21.51
C TYR A 282 8.60 5.78 -20.58
N ALA A 283 8.62 6.23 -19.35
CA ALA A 283 7.61 5.94 -18.34
C ALA A 283 7.13 7.23 -17.70
N VAL A 284 5.80 7.39 -17.60
CA VAL A 284 5.14 8.47 -16.86
C VAL A 284 3.81 7.97 -16.33
N GLY A 285 3.46 8.39 -15.12
CA GLY A 285 2.18 8.04 -14.52
C GLY A 285 1.92 8.73 -13.20
N ALA A 286 0.65 8.78 -12.82
CA ALA A 286 0.19 9.30 -11.55
C ALA A 286 -0.69 8.27 -10.84
N SER A 287 -0.66 8.27 -9.52
CA SER A 287 -1.48 7.43 -8.67
C SER A 287 -1.98 8.21 -7.45
N TYR A 288 -3.22 7.97 -7.06
CA TYR A 288 -3.79 8.47 -5.82
C TYR A 288 -3.65 7.42 -4.71
N ALA A 289 -3.19 7.86 -3.54
CA ALA A 289 -3.06 7.05 -2.34
C ALA A 289 -3.85 7.72 -1.21
N GLY A 290 -5.11 7.31 -1.02
CA GLY A 290 -5.92 7.67 0.13
C GLY A 290 -5.58 6.77 1.32
N GLN A 291 -5.34 7.38 2.48
CA GLN A 291 -5.16 6.72 3.77
C GLN A 291 -6.29 7.16 4.71
N ARG A 292 -6.34 6.62 5.92
CA ARG A 292 -7.37 6.90 6.93
C ARG A 292 -7.51 8.40 7.26
N ASP A 293 -6.41 9.13 7.32
CA ASP A 293 -6.32 10.50 7.83
C ASP A 293 -5.62 11.49 6.87
N ARG A 294 -5.21 11.02 5.71
CA ARG A 294 -4.51 11.81 4.69
C ARG A 294 -4.59 11.17 3.32
N GLY A 295 -4.32 11.93 2.30
CA GLY A 295 -4.16 11.42 0.96
C GLY A 295 -3.12 12.21 0.19
N ALA A 296 -2.57 11.60 -0.85
CA ALA A 296 -1.66 12.26 -1.78
C ALA A 296 -1.81 11.69 -3.19
N VAL A 297 -1.53 12.52 -4.17
CA VAL A 297 -1.26 12.07 -5.54
C VAL A 297 0.24 12.03 -5.72
N PHE A 298 0.75 10.89 -6.18
CA PHE A 298 2.13 10.69 -6.56
C PHE A 298 2.24 10.62 -8.08
N CYS A 299 3.19 11.34 -8.65
CA CYS A 299 3.50 11.29 -10.07
C CYS A 299 4.98 10.92 -10.25
N TYR A 300 5.27 10.13 -11.26
CA TYR A 300 6.63 9.73 -11.63
C TYR A 300 6.84 9.88 -13.13
N ALA A 301 8.04 10.32 -13.53
CA ALA A 301 8.51 10.28 -14.91
C ALA A 301 9.98 9.87 -14.96
N GLY A 302 10.30 8.96 -15.90
CA GLY A 302 11.68 8.54 -16.20
C GLY A 302 12.08 9.03 -17.59
N THR A 303 13.16 9.82 -17.67
CA THR A 303 13.59 10.50 -18.89
C THR A 303 15.12 10.47 -19.05
N THR A 304 15.65 11.11 -20.08
CA THR A 304 17.10 11.29 -20.29
C THR A 304 17.55 12.69 -19.84
N ALA A 305 18.82 12.85 -19.46
CA ALA A 305 19.35 14.12 -18.97
C ALA A 305 19.03 15.33 -19.87
N PRO A 306 19.17 15.27 -21.21
CA PRO A 306 18.88 16.40 -22.08
C PRO A 306 17.40 16.81 -22.12
N ARG A 307 16.50 15.92 -21.74
CA ARG A 307 15.02 16.15 -21.76
C ARG A 307 14.44 16.36 -20.37
N ALA A 308 15.26 16.29 -19.32
CA ALA A 308 14.77 16.23 -17.96
C ALA A 308 14.03 17.51 -17.53
N GLN A 309 14.55 18.68 -17.87
CA GLN A 309 13.90 19.96 -17.53
C GLN A 309 12.54 20.07 -18.23
N GLU A 310 12.50 19.84 -19.56
CA GLU A 310 11.22 19.90 -20.30
C GLU A 310 10.24 18.85 -19.80
N THR A 311 10.70 17.65 -19.38
CA THR A 311 9.83 16.63 -18.79
C THR A 311 9.20 17.10 -17.50
N LEU A 312 9.99 17.72 -16.59
CA LEU A 312 9.48 18.30 -15.34
C LEU A 312 8.45 19.38 -15.60
N ASP A 313 8.75 20.30 -16.53
CA ASP A 313 7.88 21.43 -16.86
C ASP A 313 6.54 20.95 -17.42
N VAL A 314 6.57 20.03 -18.39
CA VAL A 314 5.36 19.47 -19.01
C VAL A 314 4.55 18.64 -18.01
N VAL A 315 5.17 17.81 -17.20
CA VAL A 315 4.46 17.04 -16.17
C VAL A 315 3.80 17.96 -15.17
N SER A 316 4.51 18.97 -14.66
CA SER A 316 3.97 19.95 -13.72
C SER A 316 2.83 20.75 -14.34
N HIS A 317 2.97 21.15 -15.60
CA HIS A 317 1.91 21.84 -16.35
C HIS A 317 0.66 20.96 -16.47
N GLU A 318 0.76 19.69 -16.84
CA GLU A 318 -0.38 18.79 -17.00
C GLU A 318 -1.09 18.49 -15.68
N LEU A 319 -0.35 18.39 -14.56
CA LEU A 319 -0.94 18.26 -13.24
C LEU A 319 -1.77 19.51 -12.89
N ASN A 320 -1.24 20.71 -13.11
CA ASN A 320 -1.94 21.98 -12.85
C ASN A 320 -3.11 22.21 -13.82
N ARG A 321 -2.95 21.90 -15.12
CA ARG A 321 -3.97 22.03 -16.16
C ARG A 321 -5.23 21.18 -15.86
N LEU A 322 -5.12 20.19 -14.98
CA LEU A 322 -6.28 19.42 -14.55
C LEU A 322 -7.36 20.33 -13.93
N SER A 323 -6.96 21.40 -13.23
CA SER A 323 -7.86 22.38 -12.62
C SER A 323 -8.64 23.23 -13.64
N GLU A 324 -8.19 23.33 -14.89
CA GLU A 324 -8.91 24.02 -15.97
C GLU A 324 -10.13 23.22 -16.45
N GLY A 325 -10.19 21.92 -16.15
CA GLY A 325 -11.29 21.02 -16.44
C GLY A 325 -10.90 19.75 -17.17
N VAL A 326 -11.86 18.87 -17.27
CA VAL A 326 -11.79 17.55 -17.91
C VAL A 326 -12.73 17.53 -19.10
N GLU A 327 -12.23 17.10 -20.25
CA GLU A 327 -13.02 16.98 -21.47
C GLU A 327 -13.96 15.74 -21.39
N PRO A 328 -15.16 15.78 -22.06
CA PRO A 328 -16.10 14.66 -22.03
C PRO A 328 -15.47 13.31 -22.40
N GLY A 329 -14.63 13.28 -23.44
CA GLY A 329 -13.98 12.05 -23.88
C GLY A 329 -12.92 11.51 -22.89
N GLU A 330 -12.26 12.37 -22.12
CA GLU A 330 -11.34 11.97 -21.05
C GLU A 330 -12.11 11.36 -19.87
N PHE A 331 -13.20 12.03 -19.48
CA PHE A 331 -14.11 11.58 -18.45
C PHE A 331 -14.67 10.19 -18.76
N ASP A 332 -15.23 9.98 -19.96
CA ASP A 332 -15.82 8.71 -20.35
C ASP A 332 -14.79 7.56 -20.26
N ARG A 333 -13.58 7.79 -20.77
CA ARG A 333 -12.49 6.79 -20.69
C ARG A 333 -12.09 6.48 -19.25
N ALA A 334 -11.98 7.51 -18.40
CA ALA A 334 -11.63 7.34 -16.99
C ALA A 334 -12.68 6.52 -16.25
N ILE A 335 -13.98 6.84 -16.42
CA ILE A 335 -15.09 6.12 -15.78
C ILE A 335 -15.18 4.66 -16.26
N VAL A 336 -15.09 4.42 -17.57
CA VAL A 336 -15.06 3.06 -18.14
C VAL A 336 -13.88 2.26 -17.58
N GLY A 337 -12.69 2.87 -17.50
CA GLY A 337 -11.51 2.24 -16.93
C GLY A 337 -11.66 1.91 -15.44
N MET A 338 -12.27 2.78 -14.66
CA MET A 338 -12.58 2.53 -13.24
C MET A 338 -13.56 1.37 -13.08
N LYS A 339 -14.65 1.35 -13.84
CA LYS A 339 -15.64 0.25 -13.83
C LYS A 339 -15.01 -1.08 -14.23
N SER A 340 -14.18 -1.10 -15.27
CA SER A 340 -13.48 -2.32 -15.71
C SER A 340 -12.56 -2.88 -14.61
N ARG A 341 -11.82 -2.01 -13.90
CA ARG A 341 -10.97 -2.42 -12.77
C ARG A 341 -11.80 -3.02 -11.63
N LEU A 342 -12.97 -2.45 -11.30
CA LEU A 342 -13.88 -3.01 -10.28
C LEU A 342 -14.38 -4.40 -10.66
N VAL A 343 -14.75 -4.62 -11.92
CA VAL A 343 -15.17 -5.95 -12.40
C VAL A 343 -14.05 -6.96 -12.23
N MET A 344 -12.84 -6.66 -12.75
CA MET A 344 -11.68 -7.55 -12.64
C MET A 344 -11.28 -7.82 -11.17
N GLN A 345 -11.40 -6.82 -10.31
CA GLN A 345 -11.17 -6.98 -8.87
C GLN A 345 -12.19 -7.92 -8.22
N GLY A 346 -13.44 -7.89 -8.68
CA GLY A 346 -14.51 -8.75 -8.20
C GLY A 346 -14.33 -10.24 -8.53
N GLU A 347 -13.56 -10.55 -9.58
CA GLU A 347 -13.28 -11.93 -10.00
C GLU A 347 -12.15 -12.59 -9.20
N SER A 348 -11.41 -11.81 -8.39
CA SER A 348 -10.28 -12.29 -7.61
C SER A 348 -10.59 -12.32 -6.11
N THR A 349 -10.63 -13.52 -5.53
CA THR A 349 -10.82 -13.68 -4.07
C THR A 349 -9.70 -12.98 -3.29
N ALA A 350 -8.44 -13.01 -3.78
CA ALA A 350 -7.32 -12.31 -3.17
C ALA A 350 -7.49 -10.79 -3.18
N ALA A 351 -7.92 -10.23 -4.31
CA ALA A 351 -8.19 -8.80 -4.42
C ALA A 351 -9.35 -8.37 -3.50
N ARG A 352 -10.41 -9.18 -3.38
CA ARG A 352 -11.54 -8.90 -2.50
C ARG A 352 -11.17 -8.99 -1.02
N ALA A 353 -10.52 -10.05 -0.58
CA ALA A 353 -10.05 -10.16 0.81
C ALA A 353 -9.16 -8.97 1.21
N ARG A 354 -8.25 -8.57 0.31
CA ARG A 354 -7.39 -7.40 0.52
C ARG A 354 -8.18 -6.09 0.58
N ALA A 355 -9.17 -5.91 -0.32
CA ALA A 355 -9.95 -4.68 -0.40
C ALA A 355 -10.82 -4.46 0.84
N ILE A 356 -11.58 -5.49 1.29
CA ILE A 356 -12.43 -5.36 2.47
C ILE A 356 -11.61 -5.19 3.76
N ALA A 357 -10.41 -5.81 3.86
CA ALA A 357 -9.48 -5.56 4.96
C ALA A 357 -8.96 -4.12 4.95
N HIS A 358 -8.59 -3.60 3.77
CA HIS A 358 -8.13 -2.22 3.61
C HIS A 358 -9.24 -1.21 3.94
N ASP A 359 -10.45 -1.41 3.42
CA ASP A 359 -11.60 -0.56 3.73
C ASP A 359 -11.88 -0.53 5.24
N GLN A 360 -11.81 -1.67 5.93
CA GLN A 360 -12.02 -1.72 7.38
C GLN A 360 -11.02 -0.83 8.14
N VAL A 361 -9.74 -0.88 7.79
CA VAL A 361 -8.72 -0.07 8.50
C VAL A 361 -8.71 1.40 8.07
N THR A 362 -9.21 1.73 6.89
CA THR A 362 -9.24 3.11 6.38
C THR A 362 -10.57 3.81 6.64
N LEU A 363 -11.69 3.09 6.51
CA LEU A 363 -13.05 3.64 6.60
C LEU A 363 -13.78 3.22 7.88
N GLY A 364 -13.26 2.23 8.64
CA GLY A 364 -13.96 1.60 9.75
C GLY A 364 -15.06 0.61 9.33
N ARG A 365 -15.23 0.36 8.03
CA ARG A 365 -16.21 -0.57 7.46
C ARG A 365 -15.78 -1.07 6.07
N PRO A 366 -16.11 -2.31 5.70
CA PRO A 366 -15.91 -2.78 4.32
C PRO A 366 -16.96 -2.20 3.36
N ARG A 367 -16.61 -2.10 2.07
CA ARG A 367 -17.53 -1.76 0.98
C ARG A 367 -17.76 -2.95 0.05
N SER A 368 -19.00 -3.15 -0.36
CA SER A 368 -19.33 -4.13 -1.39
C SER A 368 -18.95 -3.64 -2.79
N LEU A 369 -18.86 -4.57 -3.76
CA LEU A 369 -18.64 -4.20 -5.16
C LEU A 369 -19.77 -3.35 -5.73
N ASP A 370 -21.03 -3.61 -5.30
CA ASP A 370 -22.20 -2.82 -5.72
C ASP A 370 -22.11 -1.39 -5.19
N GLU A 371 -21.64 -1.20 -3.94
CA GLU A 371 -21.40 0.11 -3.36
C GLU A 371 -20.29 0.86 -4.11
N LEU A 372 -19.15 0.22 -4.35
CA LEU A 372 -18.05 0.81 -5.12
C LEU A 372 -18.48 1.17 -6.55
N ARG A 373 -19.31 0.34 -7.19
CA ARG A 373 -19.89 0.66 -8.50
C ARG A 373 -20.81 1.87 -8.41
N GLY A 374 -21.67 1.93 -7.40
CA GLY A 374 -22.56 3.07 -7.15
C GLY A 374 -21.79 4.38 -6.92
N GLU A 375 -20.65 4.34 -6.20
CA GLU A 375 -19.76 5.49 -6.04
C GLU A 375 -19.24 5.98 -7.39
N VAL A 376 -18.79 5.07 -8.28
CA VAL A 376 -18.29 5.45 -9.63
C VAL A 376 -19.44 5.93 -10.52
N ASP A 377 -20.62 5.32 -10.46
CA ASP A 377 -21.80 5.72 -11.24
C ASP A 377 -22.34 7.10 -10.83
N ALA A 378 -22.12 7.51 -9.58
CA ALA A 378 -22.51 8.81 -9.06
C ALA A 378 -21.60 9.98 -9.48
N ILE A 379 -20.43 9.69 -10.07
CA ILE A 379 -19.51 10.69 -10.61
C ILE A 379 -20.08 11.21 -11.94
N THR A 380 -20.26 12.53 -12.03
CA THR A 380 -20.62 13.21 -13.28
C THR A 380 -19.49 14.12 -13.74
N LEU A 381 -19.43 14.43 -15.02
CA LEU A 381 -18.45 15.37 -15.56
C LEU A 381 -18.52 16.75 -14.87
N GLU A 382 -19.74 17.21 -14.56
CA GLU A 382 -19.96 18.46 -13.85
C GLU A 382 -19.36 18.45 -12.44
N LYS A 383 -19.63 17.38 -11.67
CA LYS A 383 -19.05 17.20 -10.32
C LYS A 383 -17.53 17.10 -10.36
N LEU A 384 -16.99 16.35 -11.32
CA LEU A 384 -15.55 16.22 -11.48
C LEU A 384 -14.91 17.56 -11.84
N ASN A 385 -15.50 18.33 -12.77
CA ASN A 385 -15.01 19.63 -13.15
C ASN A 385 -15.11 20.68 -12.03
N ALA A 386 -16.15 20.63 -11.22
CA ALA A 386 -16.23 21.46 -10.01
C ALA A 386 -15.11 21.09 -9.03
N TYR A 387 -14.94 19.79 -8.76
CA TYR A 387 -13.92 19.29 -7.85
C TYR A 387 -12.50 19.71 -8.24
N VAL A 388 -12.08 19.49 -9.50
CA VAL A 388 -10.71 19.81 -9.93
C VAL A 388 -10.41 21.31 -9.96
N ARG A 389 -11.41 22.16 -10.18
CA ARG A 389 -11.27 23.62 -10.06
C ARG A 389 -11.10 24.10 -8.63
N ASP A 390 -11.88 23.50 -7.72
CA ASP A 390 -11.89 23.90 -6.31
C ASP A 390 -10.69 23.31 -5.55
N ASN A 391 -10.04 22.25 -6.10
CA ASN A 391 -8.94 21.53 -5.50
C ASN A 391 -7.74 21.41 -6.49
N PRO A 392 -7.14 22.53 -6.92
CA PRO A 392 -5.94 22.47 -7.74
C PRO A 392 -4.79 21.81 -6.95
N PRO A 393 -3.81 21.19 -7.63
CA PRO A 393 -2.58 20.77 -6.99
C PRO A 393 -1.97 21.97 -6.25
N GLY A 394 -1.84 21.84 -4.92
CA GLY A 394 -1.19 22.85 -4.09
C GLY A 394 0.34 22.82 -4.24
N SER A 395 1.04 23.27 -3.20
CA SER A 395 2.51 23.18 -3.17
C SER A 395 2.98 21.74 -3.33
N MET A 396 3.71 21.48 -4.40
CA MET A 396 4.23 20.14 -4.71
C MET A 396 5.52 19.87 -3.95
N THR A 397 5.66 18.65 -3.46
CA THR A 397 6.94 18.07 -3.08
C THR A 397 7.54 17.46 -4.34
N ILE A 398 8.78 17.80 -4.67
CA ILE A 398 9.45 17.33 -5.89
C ILE A 398 10.79 16.71 -5.51
N VAL A 399 11.06 15.53 -6.00
CA VAL A 399 12.35 14.87 -5.85
C VAL A 399 12.85 14.46 -7.23
N THR A 400 14.09 14.80 -7.52
CA THR A 400 14.76 14.36 -8.75
C THR A 400 15.99 13.54 -8.43
N LEU A 401 16.33 12.57 -9.28
CA LEU A 401 17.53 11.77 -9.18
C LEU A 401 18.19 11.72 -10.55
N GLY A 402 19.47 12.07 -10.60
CA GLY A 402 20.26 12.11 -11.83
C GLY A 402 21.55 12.89 -11.68
N PRO A 403 22.31 13.11 -12.77
CA PRO A 403 23.61 13.78 -12.69
C PRO A 403 23.53 15.27 -12.35
N THR A 404 22.41 15.94 -12.65
CA THR A 404 22.29 17.40 -12.49
C THR A 404 20.91 17.77 -11.96
N ALA A 405 20.88 18.69 -11.00
CA ALA A 405 19.65 19.27 -10.46
C ALA A 405 18.86 20.04 -11.54
N LEU A 406 17.52 20.01 -11.43
CA LEU A 406 16.63 20.74 -12.32
C LEU A 406 16.21 22.08 -11.71
N SER A 407 15.81 23.04 -12.55
CA SER A 407 15.32 24.34 -12.12
C SER A 407 13.83 24.32 -11.85
N LEU A 408 13.38 25.04 -10.81
CA LEU A 408 11.94 25.23 -10.49
C LEU A 408 11.42 26.62 -10.87
N GLU A 409 12.14 27.41 -11.67
CA GLU A 409 11.79 28.82 -11.94
C GLU A 409 10.41 29.03 -12.61
N ALA A 410 9.78 27.97 -13.15
CA ALA A 410 8.50 28.06 -13.83
C ALA A 410 7.24 27.91 -12.92
N GLN A 411 7.39 27.57 -11.63
CA GLN A 411 6.26 27.27 -10.75
C GLN A 411 5.79 28.44 -9.86
N ALA A 412 6.49 29.56 -9.84
CA ALA A 412 6.22 30.69 -8.94
C ALA A 412 5.30 31.77 -9.53
N ALA A 413 4.77 31.61 -10.75
CA ALA A 413 4.04 32.63 -11.48
C ALA A 413 2.73 32.13 -12.13
N SER A 414 1.86 31.51 -11.35
CA SER A 414 0.46 31.32 -11.81
C SER A 414 -0.50 31.24 -10.62
#